data_32d3bb641821dec625a27e977a135876
#
_entry.id   32d3bb641821dec625a27e977a135876
#
_cell.length_a   1.000
_cell.length_b   1.000
_cell.length_c   1.000
_cell.angle_alpha   90.00
_cell.angle_beta   90.00
_cell.angle_gamma   90.00
#
_symmetry.space_group_name_H-M   'P 1'
#
loop_
_entity.id
_entity.type
_entity.pdbx_description
1 polymer ?
#
loop_
_entity_poly.entity_id
_entity_poly.type
_entity_poly.pdbx_seq_one_letter_code
_entity_poly.pdbx_strand_id
1 'polypeptide(L)'
;GLVCLIEEQPAVLICDLPSEENEQFQLKKYGLYALKHTYNQGIIFKGFAVPAENLLQVNRGNGLTIAYHGLNLGRVALCANAAGTMRLMMASMIPWGQFRRTYGEAIADRELVRRRLGRMAGLIVACDALVAWCSTMLDQGYRGEMECIVAKIFGSEAQKEAAIELFMKTHGGRSFLHGHLFGDNVHEYLAPCIYEGEGEMLGMAFFKSLVKHHGSTYFEPIGKALHAAGIKKPNPFNPGHAWALKGPLS
;
A
#
# COMPACT_ATOMS: atom_id res chain seq x y z
N GLY A 1 -3.31 -7.10 18.27
CA GLY A 1 -4.43 -6.19 18.51
C GLY A 1 -5.71 -6.66 17.83
N LEU A 2 -6.85 -6.47 18.47
CA LEU A 2 -8.19 -6.77 17.95
C LEU A 2 -8.94 -5.46 17.73
N VAL A 3 -9.36 -5.21 16.48
CA VAL A 3 -10.27 -4.11 16.17
C VAL A 3 -11.71 -4.61 16.36
N CYS A 4 -12.46 -3.91 17.18
CA CYS A 4 -13.83 -4.30 17.54
C CYS A 4 -14.72 -3.07 17.72
N LEU A 5 -15.99 -3.29 18.05
CA LEU A 5 -16.92 -2.25 18.48
C LEU A 5 -17.18 -2.38 19.98
N ILE A 6 -17.03 -1.28 20.70
CA ILE A 6 -17.45 -1.13 22.10
C ILE A 6 -18.47 0.00 22.13
N GLU A 7 -19.68 -0.27 22.59
CA GLU A 7 -20.80 0.70 22.58
C GLU A 7 -20.96 1.37 21.20
N GLU A 8 -20.94 0.58 20.15
CA GLU A 8 -21.03 1.01 18.74
C GLU A 8 -19.87 1.89 18.25
N GLN A 9 -18.82 2.11 19.07
CA GLN A 9 -17.64 2.88 18.69
C GLN A 9 -16.48 1.94 18.36
N PRO A 10 -15.73 2.24 17.27
CA PRO A 10 -14.51 1.49 16.95
C PRO A 10 -13.46 1.60 18.06
N ALA A 11 -12.96 0.45 18.47
CA ALA A 11 -11.96 0.30 19.52
C ALA A 11 -10.86 -0.68 19.12
N VAL A 12 -9.72 -0.61 19.76
CA VAL A 12 -8.63 -1.57 19.61
C VAL A 12 -8.26 -2.12 20.99
N LEU A 13 -8.33 -3.43 21.13
CA LEU A 13 -7.94 -4.16 22.34
C LEU A 13 -6.63 -4.91 22.10
N ILE A 14 -5.78 -4.97 23.12
CA ILE A 14 -4.67 -5.91 23.16
C ILE A 14 -5.16 -7.20 23.79
N CYS A 15 -5.15 -8.29 23.03
CA CYS A 15 -5.58 -9.61 23.48
C CYS A 15 -4.36 -10.50 23.65
N ASP A 16 -4.15 -11.01 24.84
CA ASP A 16 -3.21 -12.08 25.10
C ASP A 16 -3.90 -13.41 24.79
N LEU A 17 -3.42 -14.08 23.75
CA LEU A 17 -4.02 -15.33 23.30
C LEU A 17 -3.51 -16.50 24.14
N PRO A 18 -4.37 -17.48 24.49
CA PRO A 18 -3.95 -18.73 25.12
C PRO A 18 -2.93 -19.46 24.24
N SER A 19 -2.04 -20.22 24.87
CA SER A 19 -1.07 -21.08 24.17
C SER A 19 -1.72 -22.24 23.42
N GLU A 20 -2.91 -22.65 23.84
CA GLU A 20 -3.68 -23.75 23.27
C GLU A 20 -5.13 -23.33 23.01
N GLU A 21 -5.74 -23.97 22.01
CA GLU A 21 -7.17 -23.77 21.71
C GLU A 21 -8.05 -24.26 22.85
N ASN A 22 -9.17 -23.59 23.07
CA ASN A 22 -10.18 -23.93 24.06
C ASN A 22 -11.59 -23.56 23.56
N GLU A 23 -12.61 -23.66 24.41
CA GLU A 23 -13.99 -23.33 24.02
C GLU A 23 -14.20 -21.86 23.61
N GLN A 24 -13.40 -20.94 24.15
CA GLN A 24 -13.50 -19.50 23.91
C GLN A 24 -12.54 -19.00 22.83
N PHE A 25 -11.51 -19.77 22.48
CA PHE A 25 -10.48 -19.41 21.52
C PHE A 25 -10.15 -20.61 20.61
N GLN A 26 -10.36 -20.43 19.32
CA GLN A 26 -10.09 -21.46 18.30
C GLN A 26 -9.39 -20.85 17.09
N LEU A 27 -8.52 -21.61 16.44
CA LEU A 27 -7.83 -21.24 15.22
C LEU A 27 -8.48 -21.92 14.01
N LYS A 28 -8.76 -21.12 12.99
CA LYS A 28 -9.24 -21.60 11.70
C LYS A 28 -8.08 -21.63 10.71
N LYS A 29 -7.60 -22.82 10.35
CA LYS A 29 -6.58 -22.99 9.32
C LYS A 29 -7.15 -22.74 7.94
N TYR A 30 -6.41 -22.00 7.12
CA TYR A 30 -6.70 -21.78 5.70
C TYR A 30 -5.66 -22.48 4.84
N GLY A 31 -6.09 -23.06 3.72
CA GLY A 31 -5.20 -23.54 2.68
C GLY A 31 -4.92 -22.40 1.70
N LEU A 32 -3.81 -21.68 1.90
CA LEU A 32 -3.43 -20.55 1.05
C LEU A 32 -2.26 -20.91 0.15
N TYR A 33 -2.33 -20.52 -1.11
CA TYR A 33 -1.19 -20.59 -2.04
C TYR A 33 -0.14 -19.52 -1.78
N ALA A 34 -0.58 -18.34 -1.29
CA ALA A 34 0.30 -17.26 -0.88
C ALA A 34 0.49 -17.23 0.64
N LEU A 35 1.43 -16.43 1.12
CA LEU A 35 1.74 -16.26 2.54
C LEU A 35 2.20 -17.57 3.22
N LYS A 36 2.93 -18.41 2.46
CA LYS A 36 3.36 -19.76 2.90
C LYS A 36 4.28 -19.74 4.12
N HIS A 37 4.98 -18.63 4.35
CA HIS A 37 5.96 -18.48 5.42
C HIS A 37 5.41 -17.75 6.65
N THR A 38 4.08 -17.54 6.71
CA THR A 38 3.39 -16.88 7.82
C THR A 38 2.30 -17.76 8.38
N TYR A 39 2.01 -17.60 9.68
CA TYR A 39 0.86 -18.21 10.34
C TYR A 39 -0.39 -17.38 10.06
N ASN A 40 -0.89 -17.42 8.83
CA ASN A 40 -2.10 -16.71 8.44
C ASN A 40 -3.33 -17.60 8.70
N GLN A 41 -3.97 -17.40 9.84
CA GLN A 41 -5.12 -18.19 10.30
C GLN A 41 -6.26 -17.27 10.74
N GLY A 42 -7.48 -17.76 10.67
CA GLY A 42 -8.62 -17.13 11.31
C GLY A 42 -8.59 -17.37 12.82
N ILE A 43 -9.09 -16.42 13.57
CA ILE A 43 -9.28 -16.55 15.01
C ILE A 43 -10.77 -16.50 15.29
N ILE A 44 -11.27 -17.48 16.05
CA ILE A 44 -12.67 -17.54 16.47
C ILE A 44 -12.71 -17.29 17.97
N PHE A 45 -13.38 -16.22 18.38
CA PHE A 45 -13.64 -15.90 19.77
C PHE A 45 -15.11 -16.21 20.11
N LYS A 46 -15.34 -16.87 21.24
CA LYS A 46 -16.67 -17.18 21.79
C LYS A 46 -16.71 -16.82 23.27
N GLY A 47 -17.23 -15.62 23.59
CA GLY A 47 -17.23 -15.16 24.97
C GLY A 47 -15.83 -14.99 25.58
N PHE A 48 -14.83 -14.72 24.73
CA PHE A 48 -13.46 -14.51 25.16
C PHE A 48 -13.34 -13.20 25.94
N ALA A 49 -12.98 -13.29 27.21
CA ALA A 49 -12.86 -12.13 28.08
C ALA A 49 -11.53 -11.42 27.84
N VAL A 50 -11.59 -10.10 27.64
CA VAL A 50 -10.41 -9.23 27.55
C VAL A 50 -10.50 -8.20 28.67
N PRO A 51 -9.45 -7.99 29.49
CA PRO A 51 -9.45 -6.98 30.54
C PRO A 51 -9.70 -5.56 29.97
N ALA A 52 -10.45 -4.75 30.69
CA ALA A 52 -10.81 -3.40 30.25
C ALA A 52 -9.57 -2.48 30.09
N GLU A 53 -8.55 -2.71 30.91
CA GLU A 53 -7.25 -2.00 30.83
C GLU A 53 -6.48 -2.27 29.54
N ASN A 54 -6.81 -3.32 28.80
CA ASN A 54 -6.21 -3.65 27.51
C ASN A 54 -6.80 -2.82 26.36
N LEU A 55 -7.75 -1.95 26.64
CA LEU A 55 -8.26 -0.98 25.66
C LEU A 55 -7.21 0.08 25.38
N LEU A 56 -6.76 0.16 24.12
CA LEU A 56 -5.86 1.22 23.70
C LEU A 56 -6.57 2.56 23.66
N GLN A 57 -6.03 3.52 24.42
CA GLN A 57 -6.54 4.88 24.48
C GLN A 57 -5.93 5.74 23.36
N VAL A 58 -6.74 6.63 22.80
CA VAL A 58 -6.31 7.64 21.83
C VAL A 58 -6.59 9.05 22.39
N ASN A 59 -5.65 9.96 22.20
CA ASN A 59 -5.85 11.36 22.60
C ASN A 59 -6.86 12.09 21.70
N ARG A 60 -7.02 11.64 20.46
CA ARG A 60 -7.98 12.20 19.49
C ARG A 60 -8.47 11.12 18.54
N GLY A 61 -9.77 11.13 18.22
CA GLY A 61 -10.37 10.14 17.32
C GLY A 61 -10.92 8.92 18.08
N ASN A 62 -10.89 7.76 17.46
CA ASN A 62 -11.35 6.49 18.01
C ASN A 62 -10.38 5.35 17.62
N GLY A 63 -10.75 4.10 17.87
CA GLY A 63 -9.93 2.93 17.55
C GLY A 63 -9.50 2.82 16.08
N LEU A 64 -10.25 3.38 15.12
CA LEU A 64 -9.83 3.42 13.71
C LEU A 64 -8.59 4.28 13.53
N THR A 65 -8.38 5.31 14.34
CA THR A 65 -7.16 6.14 14.28
C THR A 65 -5.93 5.30 14.57
N ILE A 66 -6.00 4.40 15.56
CA ILE A 66 -4.92 3.44 15.89
C ILE A 66 -4.74 2.45 14.74
N ALA A 67 -5.83 1.84 14.28
CA ALA A 67 -5.79 0.84 13.22
C ALA A 67 -5.19 1.40 11.92
N TYR A 68 -5.60 2.60 11.50
CA TYR A 68 -5.05 3.25 10.30
C TYR A 68 -3.59 3.66 10.47
N HIS A 69 -3.15 4.03 11.67
CA HIS A 69 -1.73 4.28 11.91
C HIS A 69 -0.88 3.02 11.66
N GLY A 70 -1.30 1.88 12.23
CA GLY A 70 -0.64 0.60 11.98
C GLY A 70 -0.65 0.19 10.49
N LEU A 71 -1.79 0.38 9.80
CA LEU A 71 -1.90 0.10 8.37
C LEU A 71 -0.98 0.99 7.53
N ASN A 72 -0.79 2.26 7.88
CA ASN A 72 0.12 3.15 7.15
C ASN A 72 1.57 2.68 7.26
N LEU A 73 2.01 2.23 8.45
CA LEU A 73 3.34 1.64 8.62
C LEU A 73 3.50 0.38 7.75
N GLY A 74 2.51 -0.50 7.74
CA GLY A 74 2.48 -1.70 6.90
C GLY A 74 2.55 -1.36 5.41
N ARG A 75 1.85 -0.34 4.95
CA ARG A 75 1.86 0.11 3.54
C ARG A 75 3.24 0.55 3.07
N VAL A 76 3.99 1.29 3.89
CA VAL A 76 5.37 1.66 3.58
C VAL A 76 6.27 0.43 3.56
N ALA A 77 6.12 -0.46 4.54
CA ALA A 77 6.86 -1.73 4.61
C ALA A 77 6.62 -2.60 3.37
N LEU A 78 5.38 -2.65 2.84
CA LEU A 78 5.08 -3.37 1.59
C LEU A 78 5.85 -2.81 0.39
N CYS A 79 5.97 -1.48 0.27
CA CYS A 79 6.76 -0.86 -0.78
C CYS A 79 8.26 -1.19 -0.65
N ALA A 80 8.78 -1.19 0.59
CA ALA A 80 10.17 -1.59 0.87
C ALA A 80 10.42 -3.08 0.53
N ASN A 81 9.48 -3.96 0.91
CA ASN A 81 9.54 -5.38 0.56
C ASN A 81 9.50 -5.61 -0.95
N ALA A 82 8.68 -4.85 -1.68
CA ALA A 82 8.64 -4.91 -3.14
C ALA A 82 10.00 -4.55 -3.76
N ALA A 83 10.65 -3.49 -3.26
CA ALA A 83 12.01 -3.12 -3.71
C ALA A 83 13.03 -4.22 -3.43
N GLY A 84 12.98 -4.85 -2.24
CA GLY A 84 13.83 -5.99 -1.88
C GLY A 84 13.60 -7.19 -2.78
N THR A 85 12.35 -7.55 -3.02
CA THR A 85 11.95 -8.65 -3.92
C THR A 85 12.42 -8.41 -5.35
N MET A 86 12.25 -7.20 -5.88
CA MET A 86 12.73 -6.84 -7.22
C MET A 86 14.25 -6.90 -7.33
N ARG A 87 15.00 -6.59 -6.27
CA ARG A 87 16.47 -6.79 -6.23
C ARG A 87 16.85 -8.26 -6.33
N LEU A 88 16.15 -9.15 -5.65
CA LEU A 88 16.36 -10.61 -5.79
C LEU A 88 16.07 -11.09 -7.22
N MET A 89 14.98 -10.60 -7.82
CA MET A 89 14.68 -10.91 -9.23
C MET A 89 15.80 -10.43 -10.15
N MET A 90 16.27 -9.21 -9.97
CA MET A 90 17.34 -8.62 -10.78
C MET A 90 18.66 -9.36 -10.61
N ALA A 91 18.99 -9.77 -9.38
CA ALA A 91 20.20 -10.57 -9.09
C ALA A 91 20.17 -11.94 -9.79
N SER A 92 18.97 -12.48 -10.06
CA SER A 92 18.79 -13.71 -10.86
C SER A 92 18.79 -13.42 -12.38
N MET A 93 18.22 -12.30 -12.82
CA MET A 93 18.11 -11.95 -14.25
C MET A 93 19.47 -11.65 -14.89
N ILE A 94 20.35 -10.95 -14.19
CA ILE A 94 21.65 -10.51 -14.74
C ILE A 94 22.53 -11.72 -15.13
N PRO A 95 22.87 -12.66 -14.24
CA PRO A 95 23.72 -13.79 -14.59
C PRO A 95 23.03 -14.71 -15.60
N TRP A 96 21.71 -14.88 -15.52
CA TRP A 96 20.98 -15.64 -16.53
C TRP A 96 21.07 -14.99 -17.90
N GLY A 97 20.91 -13.68 -18.00
CA GLY A 97 21.03 -12.94 -19.25
C GLY A 97 22.41 -13.08 -19.90
N GLN A 98 23.46 -13.11 -19.09
CA GLN A 98 24.85 -13.32 -19.54
C GLN A 98 25.11 -14.77 -19.96
N PHE A 99 24.53 -15.72 -19.25
CA PHE A 99 24.72 -17.16 -19.50
C PHE A 99 23.94 -17.67 -20.72
N ARG A 100 22.65 -17.30 -20.81
CA ARG A 100 21.76 -17.83 -21.86
C ARG A 100 22.09 -17.23 -23.22
N ARG A 101 22.37 -18.10 -24.19
CA ARG A 101 22.62 -17.68 -25.58
C ARG A 101 21.48 -18.12 -26.49
N THR A 102 21.11 -17.27 -27.43
CA THR A 102 20.18 -17.56 -28.53
C THR A 102 20.65 -16.88 -29.79
N TYR A 103 20.56 -17.54 -30.95
CA TYR A 103 21.02 -16.99 -32.22
C TYR A 103 22.49 -16.50 -32.19
N GLY A 104 23.34 -17.22 -31.47
CA GLY A 104 24.79 -16.95 -31.42
C GLY A 104 25.24 -15.95 -30.34
N GLU A 105 24.35 -15.20 -29.70
CA GLU A 105 24.67 -14.14 -28.74
C GLU A 105 24.03 -14.38 -27.35
N ALA A 106 24.61 -13.78 -26.32
CA ALA A 106 23.99 -13.74 -25.01
C ALA A 106 22.67 -12.93 -25.05
N ILE A 107 21.68 -13.37 -24.33
CA ILE A 107 20.40 -12.64 -24.35
C ILE A 107 20.51 -11.26 -23.66
N ALA A 108 21.51 -11.05 -22.80
CA ALA A 108 21.83 -9.75 -22.21
C ALA A 108 22.21 -8.69 -23.25
N ASP A 109 22.72 -9.10 -24.42
CA ASP A 109 23.12 -8.19 -25.50
C ASP A 109 21.91 -7.68 -26.31
N ARG A 110 20.72 -8.31 -26.11
CA ARG A 110 19.51 -7.92 -26.80
C ARG A 110 18.86 -6.71 -26.13
N GLU A 111 18.45 -5.75 -26.93
CA GLU A 111 17.79 -4.52 -26.46
C GLU A 111 16.57 -4.79 -25.59
N LEU A 112 15.75 -5.77 -25.97
CA LEU A 112 14.55 -6.15 -25.19
C LEU A 112 14.89 -6.59 -23.76
N VAL A 113 15.98 -7.35 -23.57
CA VAL A 113 16.41 -7.80 -22.23
C VAL A 113 17.02 -6.63 -21.45
N ARG A 114 17.86 -5.80 -22.11
CA ARG A 114 18.39 -4.57 -21.49
C ARG A 114 17.28 -3.63 -21.05
N ARG A 115 16.24 -3.46 -21.86
CA ARG A 115 15.06 -2.65 -21.50
C ARG A 115 14.36 -3.20 -20.26
N ARG A 116 14.20 -4.52 -20.13
CA ARG A 116 13.62 -5.15 -18.94
C ARG A 116 14.46 -4.91 -17.69
N LEU A 117 15.79 -5.05 -17.80
CA LEU A 117 16.71 -4.77 -16.69
C LEU A 117 16.66 -3.29 -16.30
N GLY A 118 16.67 -2.38 -17.27
CA GLY A 118 16.54 -0.93 -17.03
C GLY A 118 15.19 -0.57 -16.37
N ARG A 119 14.09 -1.17 -16.83
CA ARG A 119 12.77 -0.99 -16.21
C ARG A 119 12.76 -1.48 -14.78
N MET A 120 13.31 -2.67 -14.50
CA MET A 120 13.44 -3.24 -13.16
C MET A 120 14.22 -2.29 -12.24
N ALA A 121 15.37 -1.78 -12.69
CA ALA A 121 16.16 -0.81 -11.92
C ALA A 121 15.36 0.47 -11.62
N GLY A 122 14.63 1.00 -12.59
CA GLY A 122 13.77 2.16 -12.42
C GLY A 122 12.66 1.94 -11.38
N LEU A 123 12.01 0.76 -11.39
CA LEU A 123 10.99 0.41 -10.41
C LEU A 123 11.57 0.31 -8.99
N ILE A 124 12.76 -0.28 -8.85
CA ILE A 124 13.47 -0.38 -7.56
C ILE A 124 13.75 1.02 -7.00
N VAL A 125 14.34 1.90 -7.80
CA VAL A 125 14.67 3.27 -7.39
C VAL A 125 13.42 4.06 -7.01
N ALA A 126 12.33 3.91 -7.77
CA ALA A 126 11.07 4.57 -7.47
C ALA A 126 10.47 4.08 -6.14
N CYS A 127 10.51 2.77 -5.86
CA CYS A 127 10.07 2.23 -4.57
C CYS A 127 10.94 2.76 -3.42
N ASP A 128 12.27 2.79 -3.56
CA ASP A 128 13.17 3.32 -2.54
C ASP A 128 12.89 4.80 -2.24
N ALA A 129 12.66 5.61 -3.28
CA ALA A 129 12.33 7.02 -3.14
C ALA A 129 10.99 7.21 -2.39
N LEU A 130 9.96 6.42 -2.73
CA LEU A 130 8.67 6.46 -2.03
C LEU A 130 8.79 6.04 -0.57
N VAL A 131 9.56 4.99 -0.29
CA VAL A 131 9.80 4.53 1.09
C VAL A 131 10.51 5.61 1.90
N ALA A 132 11.58 6.19 1.37
CA ALA A 132 12.32 7.26 2.04
C ALA A 132 11.43 8.48 2.31
N TRP A 133 10.63 8.89 1.32
CA TRP A 133 9.71 10.00 1.46
C TRP A 133 8.64 9.75 2.52
N CYS A 134 7.93 8.62 2.45
CA CYS A 134 6.89 8.26 3.41
C CYS A 134 7.44 8.13 4.84
N SER A 135 8.60 7.45 5.01
CA SER A 135 9.23 7.29 6.31
C SER A 135 9.60 8.65 6.93
N THR A 136 10.20 9.54 6.12
CA THR A 136 10.55 10.90 6.58
C THR A 136 9.31 11.68 7.03
N MET A 137 8.21 11.60 6.29
CA MET A 137 6.95 12.26 6.66
C MET A 137 6.38 11.72 7.98
N LEU A 138 6.38 10.39 8.14
CA LEU A 138 5.92 9.74 9.37
C LEU A 138 6.79 10.10 10.58
N ASP A 139 8.12 10.11 10.42
CA ASP A 139 9.09 10.48 11.46
C ASP A 139 8.95 11.94 11.91
N GLN A 140 8.51 12.81 11.01
CA GLN A 140 8.18 14.22 11.32
C GLN A 140 6.79 14.39 11.98
N GLY A 141 6.07 13.31 12.23
CA GLY A 141 4.77 13.31 12.89
C GLY A 141 3.59 13.63 11.97
N TYR A 142 3.79 13.66 10.64
CA TYR A 142 2.67 13.75 9.70
C TYR A 142 1.88 12.45 9.68
N ARG A 143 0.59 12.54 9.42
CA ARG A 143 -0.29 11.36 9.32
C ARG A 143 0.08 10.47 8.12
N GLY A 144 0.51 11.08 7.01
CA GLY A 144 1.05 10.40 5.83
C GLY A 144 0.09 9.42 5.14
N GLU A 145 -1.24 9.54 5.35
CA GLU A 145 -2.21 8.55 4.86
C GLU A 145 -2.21 8.43 3.34
N MET A 146 -2.23 9.56 2.63
CA MET A 146 -2.26 9.58 1.17
C MET A 146 -0.94 9.08 0.59
N GLU A 147 0.17 9.51 1.14
CA GLU A 147 1.52 9.13 0.74
C GLU A 147 1.75 7.62 0.92
N CYS A 148 1.34 7.07 2.05
CA CYS A 148 1.44 5.64 2.34
C CYS A 148 0.54 4.80 1.42
N ILE A 149 -0.66 5.30 1.06
CA ILE A 149 -1.54 4.67 0.06
C ILE A 149 -0.83 4.61 -1.30
N VAL A 150 -0.24 5.71 -1.76
CA VAL A 150 0.50 5.77 -3.03
C VAL A 150 1.67 4.79 -3.01
N ALA A 151 2.46 4.76 -1.94
CA ALA A 151 3.59 3.85 -1.80
C ALA A 151 3.14 2.38 -1.88
N LYS A 152 2.05 2.02 -1.21
CA LYS A 152 1.49 0.65 -1.24
C LYS A 152 1.03 0.25 -2.63
N ILE A 153 0.21 1.08 -3.27
CA ILE A 153 -0.32 0.81 -4.62
C ILE A 153 0.85 0.66 -5.60
N PHE A 154 1.75 1.65 -5.62
CA PHE A 154 2.88 1.63 -6.53
C PHE A 154 3.78 0.42 -6.29
N GLY A 155 4.18 0.15 -5.04
CA GLY A 155 5.08 -0.96 -4.71
C GLY A 155 4.52 -2.32 -5.09
N SER A 156 3.24 -2.59 -4.78
CA SER A 156 2.60 -3.87 -5.11
C SER A 156 2.41 -4.06 -6.61
N GLU A 157 2.00 -3.03 -7.34
CA GLU A 157 1.84 -3.10 -8.80
C GLU A 157 3.21 -3.20 -9.50
N ALA A 158 4.23 -2.47 -9.03
CA ALA A 158 5.60 -2.59 -9.52
C ALA A 158 6.16 -4.01 -9.32
N GLN A 159 5.91 -4.62 -8.16
CA GLN A 159 6.32 -6.01 -7.91
C GLN A 159 5.63 -6.99 -8.85
N LYS A 160 4.33 -6.84 -9.08
CA LYS A 160 3.57 -7.64 -10.05
C LYS A 160 4.10 -7.49 -11.46
N GLU A 161 4.31 -6.25 -11.94
CA GLU A 161 4.93 -5.97 -13.24
C GLU A 161 6.31 -6.63 -13.34
N ALA A 162 7.13 -6.43 -12.32
CA ALA A 162 8.48 -6.98 -12.27
C ALA A 162 8.49 -8.50 -12.35
N ALA A 163 7.61 -9.18 -11.62
CA ALA A 163 7.52 -10.63 -11.61
C ALA A 163 7.06 -11.19 -12.97
N ILE A 164 5.96 -10.67 -13.50
CA ILE A 164 5.29 -11.23 -14.68
C ILE A 164 5.94 -10.73 -15.97
N GLU A 165 6.10 -9.42 -16.11
CA GLU A 165 6.50 -8.83 -17.38
C GLU A 165 8.04 -8.81 -17.57
N LEU A 166 8.80 -8.72 -16.49
CA LEU A 166 10.24 -8.56 -16.57
C LEU A 166 10.98 -9.85 -16.22
N PHE A 167 10.77 -10.39 -15.03
CA PHE A 167 11.49 -11.53 -14.49
C PHE A 167 11.13 -12.85 -15.21
N MET A 168 9.85 -13.22 -15.21
CA MET A 168 9.35 -14.43 -15.87
C MET A 168 9.74 -14.44 -17.34
N LYS A 169 9.49 -13.35 -18.07
CA LYS A 169 9.78 -13.26 -19.51
C LYS A 169 11.27 -13.27 -19.85
N THR A 170 12.13 -12.87 -18.92
CA THR A 170 13.59 -12.94 -19.13
C THR A 170 14.11 -14.36 -18.93
N HIS A 171 13.58 -15.10 -17.98
CA HIS A 171 13.92 -16.50 -17.75
C HIS A 171 13.25 -17.46 -18.72
N GLY A 172 12.11 -17.05 -19.31
CA GLY A 172 11.35 -17.89 -20.25
C GLY A 172 10.79 -19.16 -19.58
N GLY A 173 10.77 -20.28 -20.31
CA GLY A 173 10.23 -21.55 -19.82
C GLY A 173 10.85 -22.07 -18.53
N ARG A 174 12.09 -21.69 -18.24
CA ARG A 174 12.76 -22.01 -16.98
C ARG A 174 12.02 -21.50 -15.75
N SER A 175 11.27 -20.42 -15.88
CA SER A 175 10.46 -19.84 -14.78
C SER A 175 9.47 -20.82 -14.16
N PHE A 176 9.10 -21.86 -14.90
CA PHE A 176 8.11 -22.86 -14.48
C PHE A 176 8.73 -24.14 -13.90
N LEU A 177 10.04 -24.20 -13.75
CA LEU A 177 10.71 -25.33 -13.12
C LEU A 177 10.54 -25.27 -11.60
N HIS A 178 10.40 -26.43 -10.97
CA HIS A 178 10.48 -26.53 -9.50
C HIS A 178 11.82 -26.03 -9.00
N GLY A 179 11.84 -25.32 -7.89
CA GLY A 179 13.06 -24.66 -7.35
C GLY A 179 13.41 -23.35 -8.04
N HIS A 180 12.67 -22.91 -9.05
CA HIS A 180 12.88 -21.61 -9.64
C HIS A 180 12.15 -20.53 -8.85
N LEU A 181 12.86 -19.43 -8.58
CA LEU A 181 12.37 -18.33 -7.75
C LEU A 181 11.00 -17.78 -8.18
N PHE A 182 10.70 -17.75 -9.49
CA PHE A 182 9.38 -17.34 -9.97
C PHE A 182 8.31 -18.40 -9.69
N GLY A 183 8.53 -19.63 -10.16
CA GLY A 183 7.52 -20.70 -10.08
C GLY A 183 7.11 -21.01 -8.64
N ASP A 184 8.10 -21.05 -7.74
CA ASP A 184 7.83 -21.35 -6.33
C ASP A 184 7.18 -20.18 -5.57
N ASN A 185 7.27 -18.94 -6.07
CA ASN A 185 6.83 -17.74 -5.34
C ASN A 185 5.85 -16.85 -6.12
N VAL A 186 5.28 -17.32 -7.22
CA VAL A 186 4.38 -16.47 -8.03
C VAL A 186 3.22 -15.88 -7.23
N HIS A 187 2.62 -16.66 -6.33
CA HIS A 187 1.52 -16.21 -5.49
C HIS A 187 1.97 -15.14 -4.48
N GLU A 188 3.21 -15.26 -3.97
CA GLU A 188 3.80 -14.24 -3.06
C GLU A 188 4.03 -12.89 -3.77
N TYR A 189 4.31 -12.92 -5.08
CA TYR A 189 4.48 -11.70 -5.87
C TYR A 189 3.15 -11.00 -6.20
N LEU A 190 2.05 -11.74 -6.25
CA LEU A 190 0.73 -11.22 -6.59
C LEU A 190 -0.10 -10.80 -5.36
N ALA A 191 0.06 -11.50 -4.26
CA ALA A 191 -0.73 -11.30 -3.04
C ALA A 191 -0.67 -9.85 -2.50
N PRO A 192 0.46 -9.11 -2.54
CA PRO A 192 0.53 -7.72 -2.09
C PRO A 192 -0.40 -6.75 -2.83
N CYS A 193 -0.85 -7.09 -4.04
CA CYS A 193 -1.85 -6.28 -4.75
C CYS A 193 -3.21 -6.29 -4.06
N ILE A 194 -3.50 -7.31 -3.24
CA ILE A 194 -4.81 -7.55 -2.63
C ILE A 194 -4.85 -7.19 -1.15
N TYR A 195 -3.93 -7.73 -0.33
CA TYR A 195 -3.99 -7.49 1.11
C TYR A 195 -3.55 -6.06 1.48
N GLU A 196 -3.94 -5.62 2.68
CA GLU A 196 -3.84 -4.24 3.18
C GLU A 196 -4.54 -3.19 2.30
N GLY A 197 -5.51 -3.64 1.53
CA GLY A 197 -6.31 -2.85 0.60
C GLY A 197 -5.92 -3.10 -0.85
N GLU A 198 -6.87 -3.56 -1.63
CA GLU A 198 -6.73 -3.74 -3.07
C GLU A 198 -6.45 -2.38 -3.76
N GLY A 199 -5.63 -2.38 -4.82
CA GLY A 199 -5.08 -1.16 -5.42
C GLY A 199 -6.13 -0.16 -5.91
N GLU A 200 -7.18 -0.62 -6.59
CA GLU A 200 -8.24 0.26 -7.10
C GLU A 200 -9.12 0.83 -5.97
N MET A 201 -9.41 0.00 -4.95
CA MET A 201 -10.15 0.44 -3.76
C MET A 201 -9.36 1.47 -2.96
N LEU A 202 -8.05 1.30 -2.83
CA LEU A 202 -7.17 2.30 -2.22
C LEU A 202 -7.08 3.57 -3.06
N GLY A 203 -7.07 3.45 -4.38
CA GLY A 203 -7.14 4.59 -5.30
C GLY A 203 -8.41 5.42 -5.09
N MET A 204 -9.56 4.76 -4.89
CA MET A 204 -10.80 5.45 -4.53
C MET A 204 -10.71 6.13 -3.16
N ALA A 205 -10.11 5.48 -2.16
CA ALA A 205 -9.91 6.08 -0.83
C ALA A 205 -9.01 7.31 -0.90
N PHE A 206 -7.91 7.22 -1.65
CA PHE A 206 -7.01 8.34 -1.95
C PHE A 206 -7.76 9.50 -2.60
N PHE A 207 -8.51 9.24 -3.65
CA PHE A 207 -9.28 10.26 -4.36
C PHE A 207 -10.31 10.95 -3.44
N LYS A 208 -11.07 10.18 -2.67
CA LYS A 208 -12.03 10.74 -1.70
C LYS A 208 -11.34 11.62 -0.65
N SER A 209 -10.19 11.20 -0.14
CA SER A 209 -9.41 11.97 0.84
C SER A 209 -8.88 13.27 0.22
N LEU A 210 -8.34 13.19 -1.01
CA LEU A 210 -7.85 14.33 -1.76
C LEU A 210 -8.97 15.36 -2.01
N VAL A 211 -10.12 14.91 -2.53
CA VAL A 211 -11.28 15.77 -2.81
C VAL A 211 -11.79 16.43 -1.53
N LYS A 212 -11.88 15.68 -0.43
CA LYS A 212 -12.29 16.23 0.87
C LYS A 212 -11.32 17.29 1.37
N HIS A 213 -10.01 17.03 1.28
CA HIS A 213 -8.98 17.99 1.69
C HIS A 213 -9.02 19.25 0.83
N HIS A 214 -9.02 19.12 -0.50
CA HIS A 214 -9.16 20.25 -1.42
C HIS A 214 -10.49 20.97 -1.22
N GLY A 215 -11.57 20.22 -0.99
CA GLY A 215 -12.90 20.77 -0.72
C GLY A 215 -12.90 21.69 0.49
N SER A 216 -12.34 21.24 1.60
CA SER A 216 -12.27 22.04 2.84
C SER A 216 -11.27 23.19 2.76
N THR A 217 -10.14 23.00 2.06
CA THR A 217 -9.04 23.99 2.01
C THR A 217 -9.31 25.10 1.01
N TYR A 218 -9.84 24.78 -0.15
CA TYR A 218 -9.99 25.72 -1.27
C TYR A 218 -11.45 26.01 -1.63
N PHE A 219 -12.25 24.99 -1.86
CA PHE A 219 -13.59 25.19 -2.45
C PHE A 219 -14.61 25.69 -1.43
N GLU A 220 -14.55 25.26 -0.19
CA GLU A 220 -15.47 25.70 0.85
C GLU A 220 -15.28 27.18 1.21
N PRO A 221 -14.06 27.71 1.43
CA PRO A 221 -13.82 29.14 1.61
C PRO A 221 -14.28 29.97 0.40
N ILE A 222 -13.99 29.51 -0.82
CA ILE A 222 -14.45 30.18 -2.05
C ILE A 222 -15.98 30.21 -2.11
N GLY A 223 -16.63 29.08 -1.85
CA GLY A 223 -18.09 28.96 -1.85
C GLY A 223 -18.74 29.89 -0.82
N LYS A 224 -18.19 29.95 0.40
CA LYS A 224 -18.64 30.85 1.47
C LYS A 224 -18.51 32.33 1.07
N ALA A 225 -17.38 32.72 0.47
CA ALA A 225 -17.16 34.10 0.02
C ALA A 225 -18.11 34.48 -1.12
N LEU A 226 -18.34 33.63 -2.10
CA LEU A 226 -19.30 33.84 -3.20
C LEU A 226 -20.71 33.98 -2.66
N HIS A 227 -21.11 33.10 -1.75
CA HIS A 227 -22.43 33.15 -1.12
C HIS A 227 -22.64 34.44 -0.33
N ALA A 228 -21.67 34.83 0.48
CA ALA A 228 -21.73 36.08 1.26
C ALA A 228 -21.81 37.33 0.37
N ALA A 229 -21.19 37.29 -0.81
CA ALA A 229 -21.26 38.36 -1.83
C ALA A 229 -22.53 38.27 -2.72
N GLY A 230 -23.41 37.29 -2.52
CA GLY A 230 -24.61 37.08 -3.35
C GLY A 230 -24.32 36.62 -4.78
N ILE A 231 -23.13 36.11 -5.03
CA ILE A 231 -22.66 35.71 -6.38
C ILE A 231 -23.08 34.26 -6.66
N LYS A 232 -24.08 34.04 -7.49
CA LYS A 232 -24.54 32.68 -7.86
C LYS A 232 -23.73 32.08 -9.02
N LYS A 233 -23.24 32.93 -9.93
CA LYS A 233 -22.43 32.50 -11.07
C LYS A 233 -21.17 33.36 -11.14
N PRO A 234 -20.02 32.84 -10.67
CA PRO A 234 -18.79 33.60 -10.68
C PRO A 234 -18.33 33.87 -12.12
N ASN A 235 -17.87 35.10 -12.37
CA ASN A 235 -17.26 35.52 -13.62
C ASN A 235 -15.86 36.05 -13.34
N PRO A 236 -14.81 35.41 -13.82
CA PRO A 236 -13.42 35.80 -13.53
C PRO A 236 -13.04 37.17 -14.12
N PHE A 237 -13.79 37.66 -15.12
CA PHE A 237 -13.58 38.98 -15.73
C PHE A 237 -14.33 40.12 -15.02
N ASN A 238 -15.14 39.81 -13.99
CA ASN A 238 -15.80 40.80 -13.17
C ASN A 238 -14.93 41.21 -11.99
N PRO A 239 -14.42 42.47 -11.90
CA PRO A 239 -13.57 42.90 -10.82
C PRO A 239 -14.18 42.75 -9.41
N GLY A 240 -15.51 42.92 -9.28
CA GLY A 240 -16.23 42.73 -8.04
C GLY A 240 -16.21 41.28 -7.55
N HIS A 241 -16.31 40.31 -8.48
CA HIS A 241 -16.19 38.88 -8.16
C HIS A 241 -14.76 38.51 -7.76
N ALA A 242 -13.76 39.05 -8.46
CA ALA A 242 -12.36 38.85 -8.13
C ALA A 242 -12.03 39.43 -6.74
N TRP A 243 -12.56 40.61 -6.43
CA TRP A 243 -12.38 41.24 -5.10
C TRP A 243 -13.00 40.41 -3.98
N ALA A 244 -14.21 39.85 -4.17
CA ALA A 244 -14.87 38.98 -3.20
C ALA A 244 -14.07 37.70 -2.89
N LEU A 245 -13.25 37.24 -3.84
CA LEU A 245 -12.41 36.05 -3.72
C LEU A 245 -10.99 36.33 -3.22
N LYS A 246 -10.63 37.60 -3.01
CA LYS A 246 -9.27 37.96 -2.60
C LYS A 246 -8.82 37.26 -1.32
N GLY A 247 -9.68 37.18 -0.30
CA GLY A 247 -9.37 36.49 0.96
C GLY A 247 -9.14 34.98 0.81
N PRO A 248 -10.09 34.25 0.22
CA PRO A 248 -9.95 32.79 0.01
C PRO A 248 -8.81 32.37 -0.94
N LEU A 249 -8.33 33.29 -1.80
CA LEU A 249 -7.28 32.99 -2.78
C LEU A 249 -5.91 33.56 -2.37
N SER A 250 -5.82 34.26 -1.25
CA SER A 250 -4.56 34.74 -0.65
C SER A 250 -4.02 33.75 0.38
#